data_3e15e637978c0b1fdec049a15342d5e2
#
_entry.id   3e15e637978c0b1fdec049a15342d5e2
#
_cell.length_a   1.000
_cell.length_b   1.000
_cell.length_c   1.000
_cell.angle_alpha   90.00
_cell.angle_beta   90.00
_cell.angle_gamma   90.00
#
_symmetry.space_group_name_H-M   'P 1'
#
loop_
_entity.id
_entity.type
_entity.pdbx_description
1 polymer ?
#
loop_
_entity_poly.entity_id
_entity_poly.type
_entity_poly.pdbx_seq_one_letter_code
_entity_poly.pdbx_strand_id
1 'polypeptide(L)'
;MSVLLPIAGAGSVSASAAPRRRLLPPALNPGDTVALVSPSSATDERLSLQLAQEAMQALGFKVKTGEHYAGRYGSLAGADADRAADLNAMFRDDEVKAIVCVRGGSGAARLLPMLDYKAIRANPKALLGYSDITALHCAIHAQTGLVTFHGPIGAGSWNRFNVDQFKRLFFGRELIAYKNSVEAGDELVPRKNRTLTIRGGKARGELIGGNLSVLVGLAGSPYMPDFDGKILFLEDVSEAPYRIDRMLTTLKLMGALDKIAGFVFGECTDCDPGEGYGSLTLDQIFDDHIKPLGIPAYRGAMIGHIREQFIVPVGGLAEMDADAGTFRLLEPVFRS
;
A
#
# COMPACT_ATOMS: atom_id res chain seq x y z
N MET A 1 -29.48 -55.33 -1.71
CA MET A 1 -28.00 -55.26 -1.67
C MET A 1 -27.58 -53.89 -2.20
N SER A 2 -27.33 -52.95 -1.30
CA SER A 2 -26.88 -51.59 -1.66
C SER A 2 -25.37 -51.54 -1.49
N VAL A 3 -24.66 -51.27 -2.58
CA VAL A 3 -23.21 -51.14 -2.57
C VAL A 3 -22.87 -49.67 -2.27
N LEU A 4 -22.31 -49.41 -1.10
CA LEU A 4 -21.70 -48.13 -0.72
C LEU A 4 -20.28 -48.09 -1.27
N LEU A 5 -20.01 -47.16 -2.20
CA LEU A 5 -18.67 -46.83 -2.64
C LEU A 5 -18.05 -45.81 -1.66
N PRO A 6 -16.79 -45.98 -1.23
CA PRO A 6 -16.12 -45.00 -0.38
C PRO A 6 -15.69 -43.79 -1.20
N ILE A 7 -16.09 -42.58 -0.77
CA ILE A 7 -15.59 -41.30 -1.26
C ILE A 7 -14.22 -41.09 -0.59
N ALA A 8 -13.15 -41.27 -1.35
CA ALA A 8 -11.80 -40.89 -0.95
C ALA A 8 -11.64 -39.37 -1.08
N GLY A 9 -11.81 -38.68 0.03
CA GLY A 9 -11.49 -37.27 0.15
C GLY A 9 -9.99 -37.06 0.22
N ALA A 10 -9.33 -36.83 -0.88
CA ALA A 10 -7.95 -36.32 -0.91
C ALA A 10 -7.96 -34.83 -0.61
N GLY A 11 -7.90 -34.48 0.64
CA GLY A 11 -7.56 -33.12 1.08
C GLY A 11 -6.09 -32.83 0.76
N SER A 12 -5.82 -32.16 -0.35
CA SER A 12 -4.51 -31.56 -0.58
C SER A 12 -4.32 -30.40 0.39
N VAL A 13 -3.64 -30.64 1.50
CA VAL A 13 -3.08 -29.59 2.35
C VAL A 13 -2.05 -28.88 1.50
N SER A 14 -2.40 -27.67 1.03
CA SER A 14 -1.44 -26.80 0.35
C SER A 14 -0.31 -26.52 1.35
N ALA A 15 0.89 -27.02 1.06
CA ALA A 15 2.07 -26.71 1.85
C ALA A 15 2.26 -25.19 1.83
N SER A 16 2.23 -24.56 2.98
CA SER A 16 2.61 -23.14 3.14
C SER A 16 4.02 -22.98 2.55
N ALA A 17 4.13 -22.22 1.48
CA ALA A 17 5.43 -21.90 0.90
C ALA A 17 6.25 -21.19 1.97
N ALA A 18 7.52 -21.61 2.15
CA ALA A 18 8.44 -20.93 3.07
C ALA A 18 8.45 -19.41 2.81
N PRO A 19 8.53 -18.58 3.86
CA PRO A 19 8.51 -17.13 3.71
C PRO A 19 9.60 -16.69 2.74
N ARG A 20 9.23 -15.93 1.70
CA ARG A 20 10.17 -15.49 0.67
C ARG A 20 11.13 -14.47 1.28
N ARG A 21 12.43 -14.67 1.04
CA ARG A 21 13.44 -13.71 1.47
C ARG A 21 13.12 -12.33 0.89
N ARG A 22 13.11 -11.31 1.75
CA ARG A 22 12.89 -9.92 1.39
C ARG A 22 13.88 -9.47 0.30
N LEU A 23 13.36 -8.87 -0.76
CA LEU A 23 14.13 -8.34 -1.88
C LEU A 23 14.09 -6.81 -1.82
N LEU A 24 15.26 -6.17 -1.77
CA LEU A 24 15.38 -4.72 -1.69
C LEU A 24 15.68 -4.13 -3.08
N PRO A 25 14.98 -3.06 -3.50
CA PRO A 25 15.35 -2.32 -4.69
C PRO A 25 16.63 -1.52 -4.45
N PRO A 26 17.36 -1.10 -5.51
CA PRO A 26 18.48 -0.17 -5.38
C PRO A 26 17.99 1.20 -4.87
N ALA A 27 18.83 1.90 -4.13
CA ALA A 27 18.57 3.28 -3.74
C ALA A 27 18.67 4.21 -4.96
N LEU A 28 17.99 5.35 -4.88
CA LEU A 28 17.98 6.35 -5.94
C LEU A 28 19.02 7.44 -5.69
N ASN A 29 19.47 8.06 -6.77
CA ASN A 29 20.33 9.23 -6.75
C ASN A 29 19.74 10.30 -7.69
N PRO A 30 19.99 11.59 -7.44
CA PRO A 30 19.71 12.63 -8.42
C PRO A 30 20.41 12.32 -9.76
N GLY A 31 19.68 12.50 -10.86
CA GLY A 31 20.12 12.15 -12.21
C GLY A 31 19.73 10.75 -12.69
N ASP A 32 19.24 9.87 -11.80
CA ASP A 32 18.67 8.59 -12.19
C ASP A 32 17.44 8.75 -13.08
N THR A 33 17.13 7.72 -13.87
CA THR A 33 15.91 7.67 -14.68
C THR A 33 14.80 7.01 -13.89
N VAL A 34 13.67 7.68 -13.76
CA VAL A 34 12.42 7.12 -13.22
C VAL A 34 11.38 6.98 -14.32
N ALA A 35 10.61 5.91 -14.25
CA ALA A 35 9.51 5.69 -15.18
C ALA A 35 8.19 6.18 -14.56
N LEU A 36 7.34 6.81 -15.39
CA LEU A 36 5.94 7.10 -15.08
C LEU A 36 5.04 6.13 -15.86
N VAL A 37 4.15 5.45 -15.14
CA VAL A 37 3.19 4.50 -15.69
C VAL A 37 1.79 4.76 -15.16
N SER A 38 0.77 4.39 -15.93
CA SER A 38 -0.64 4.55 -15.58
C SER A 38 -1.33 3.17 -15.47
N PRO A 39 -1.09 2.40 -14.39
CA PRO A 39 -1.59 1.03 -14.30
C PRO A 39 -3.06 0.92 -13.86
N SER A 40 -3.68 2.03 -13.53
CA SER A 40 -5.01 2.12 -12.91
C SER A 40 -5.96 2.97 -13.75
N SER A 41 -6.62 3.96 -13.17
CA SER A 41 -7.54 4.84 -13.90
C SER A 41 -6.82 5.81 -14.82
N ALA A 42 -7.52 6.23 -15.88
CA ALA A 42 -7.07 7.27 -16.79
C ALA A 42 -6.97 8.62 -16.08
N THR A 43 -6.04 9.44 -16.51
CA THR A 43 -5.92 10.83 -16.08
C THR A 43 -6.77 11.69 -17.03
N ASP A 44 -7.68 12.48 -16.46
CA ASP A 44 -8.64 13.24 -17.27
C ASP A 44 -8.01 14.45 -17.95
N GLU A 45 -7.02 15.06 -17.30
CA GLU A 45 -6.39 16.28 -17.77
C GLU A 45 -4.94 16.06 -18.20
N ARG A 46 -4.59 16.60 -19.37
CA ARG A 46 -3.19 16.60 -19.86
C ARG A 46 -2.24 17.29 -18.90
N LEU A 47 -2.71 18.35 -18.23
CA LEU A 47 -1.92 19.08 -17.24
C LEU A 47 -1.46 18.15 -16.09
N SER A 48 -2.31 17.26 -15.61
CA SER A 48 -1.93 16.31 -14.54
C SER A 48 -0.82 15.37 -14.97
N LEU A 49 -0.82 14.91 -16.23
CA LEU A 49 0.27 14.11 -16.79
C LEU A 49 1.57 14.92 -16.89
N GLN A 50 1.47 16.17 -17.31
CA GLN A 50 2.62 17.08 -17.39
C GLN A 50 3.19 17.38 -15.99
N LEU A 51 2.33 17.71 -15.02
CA LEU A 51 2.74 17.97 -13.64
C LEU A 51 3.43 16.76 -12.99
N ALA A 52 2.99 15.53 -13.33
CA ALA A 52 3.67 14.33 -12.86
C ALA A 52 5.11 14.23 -13.40
N GLN A 53 5.35 14.59 -14.66
CA GLN A 53 6.70 14.64 -15.24
C GLN A 53 7.54 15.75 -14.60
N GLU A 54 6.97 16.96 -14.49
CA GLU A 54 7.65 18.12 -13.90
C GLU A 54 8.03 17.88 -12.42
N ALA A 55 7.16 17.20 -11.65
CA ALA A 55 7.45 16.85 -10.26
C ALA A 55 8.66 15.91 -10.15
N MET A 56 8.75 14.88 -11.00
CA MET A 56 9.90 13.98 -11.01
C MET A 56 11.17 14.71 -11.49
N GLN A 57 11.07 15.58 -12.47
CA GLN A 57 12.20 16.41 -12.93
C GLN A 57 12.67 17.37 -11.83
N ALA A 58 11.74 17.99 -11.10
CA ALA A 58 12.05 18.88 -9.97
C ALA A 58 12.70 18.14 -8.79
N LEU A 59 12.42 16.83 -8.63
CA LEU A 59 13.15 15.96 -7.69
C LEU A 59 14.56 15.61 -8.17
N GLY A 60 14.93 15.96 -9.41
CA GLY A 60 16.25 15.75 -9.98
C GLY A 60 16.39 14.51 -10.87
N PHE A 61 15.26 13.90 -11.29
CA PHE A 61 15.28 12.70 -12.13
C PHE A 61 15.20 13.01 -13.63
N LYS A 62 15.72 12.09 -14.44
CA LYS A 62 15.31 11.93 -15.83
C LYS A 62 14.01 11.16 -15.86
N VAL A 63 13.07 11.52 -16.73
CA VAL A 63 11.75 10.90 -16.79
C VAL A 63 11.58 10.13 -18.09
N LYS A 64 11.15 8.87 -17.98
CA LYS A 64 10.71 8.01 -19.06
C LYS A 64 9.23 7.70 -18.84
N THR A 65 8.41 7.69 -19.88
CA THR A 65 6.99 7.34 -19.77
C THR A 65 6.74 5.98 -20.40
N GLY A 66 5.74 5.25 -19.88
CA GLY A 66 5.21 4.09 -20.58
C GLY A 66 4.68 4.48 -21.96
N GLU A 67 4.66 3.56 -22.89
CA GLU A 67 4.12 3.78 -24.24
C GLU A 67 2.63 4.19 -24.19
N HIS A 68 1.88 3.58 -23.25
CA HIS A 68 0.44 3.80 -23.07
C HIS A 68 0.13 4.77 -21.90
N TYR A 69 1.14 5.52 -21.44
CA TYR A 69 1.07 6.43 -20.29
C TYR A 69 -0.16 7.37 -20.28
N ALA A 70 -0.58 7.86 -21.45
CA ALA A 70 -1.74 8.73 -21.63
C ALA A 70 -2.96 8.01 -22.22
N GLY A 71 -2.96 6.68 -22.18
CA GLY A 71 -4.03 5.86 -22.73
C GLY A 71 -5.36 6.04 -21.99
N ARG A 72 -6.46 5.65 -22.67
CA ARG A 72 -7.81 5.69 -22.08
C ARG A 72 -8.68 4.58 -22.67
N TYR A 73 -9.35 3.86 -21.77
CA TYR A 73 -10.42 2.93 -22.08
C TYR A 73 -11.51 3.05 -21.00
N GLY A 74 -12.55 3.83 -21.27
CA GLY A 74 -13.51 4.21 -20.24
C GLY A 74 -12.84 4.98 -19.10
N SER A 75 -12.97 4.48 -17.89
CA SER A 75 -12.30 5.02 -16.69
C SER A 75 -10.85 4.54 -16.54
N LEU A 76 -10.44 3.50 -17.26
CA LEU A 76 -9.09 2.91 -17.19
C LEU A 76 -8.09 3.65 -18.09
N ALA A 77 -6.81 3.60 -17.74
CA ALA A 77 -5.73 4.23 -18.50
C ALA A 77 -5.30 3.40 -19.73
N GLY A 78 -6.21 2.69 -20.37
CA GLY A 78 -6.00 1.84 -21.52
C GLY A 78 -6.46 0.41 -21.31
N ALA A 79 -6.27 -0.45 -22.30
CA ALA A 79 -6.54 -1.86 -22.18
C ALA A 79 -5.63 -2.51 -21.12
N ASP A 80 -6.09 -3.60 -20.50
CA ASP A 80 -5.31 -4.29 -19.46
C ASP A 80 -3.94 -4.74 -19.98
N ALA A 81 -3.89 -5.24 -21.24
CA ALA A 81 -2.65 -5.67 -21.86
C ALA A 81 -1.63 -4.54 -22.03
N ASP A 82 -2.09 -3.36 -22.43
CA ASP A 82 -1.25 -2.17 -22.64
C ASP A 82 -0.66 -1.66 -21.33
N ARG A 83 -1.50 -1.56 -20.29
CA ARG A 83 -1.09 -1.12 -18.95
C ARG A 83 -0.10 -2.11 -18.31
N ALA A 84 -0.32 -3.42 -18.49
CA ALA A 84 0.60 -4.45 -18.03
C ALA A 84 1.90 -4.47 -18.82
N ALA A 85 1.84 -4.23 -20.15
CA ALA A 85 3.02 -4.13 -21.00
C ALA A 85 3.94 -2.99 -20.55
N ASP A 86 3.38 -1.82 -20.25
CA ASP A 86 4.14 -0.67 -19.72
C ASP A 86 4.88 -1.03 -18.43
N LEU A 87 4.19 -1.62 -17.45
CA LEU A 87 4.83 -2.05 -16.20
C LEU A 87 5.95 -3.06 -16.45
N ASN A 88 5.69 -4.09 -17.23
CA ASN A 88 6.66 -5.13 -17.56
C ASN A 88 7.88 -4.56 -18.30
N ALA A 89 7.65 -3.63 -19.25
CA ALA A 89 8.72 -2.97 -19.99
C ALA A 89 9.61 -2.14 -19.04
N MET A 90 9.01 -1.34 -18.13
CA MET A 90 9.75 -0.51 -17.19
C MET A 90 10.53 -1.34 -16.17
N PHE A 91 10.02 -2.50 -15.76
CA PHE A 91 10.81 -3.42 -14.91
C PHE A 91 11.99 -4.05 -15.66
N ARG A 92 11.88 -4.30 -16.98
CA ARG A 92 12.97 -4.87 -17.79
C ARG A 92 14.01 -3.86 -18.23
N ASP A 93 13.66 -2.59 -18.25
CA ASP A 93 14.55 -1.52 -18.75
C ASP A 93 15.64 -1.20 -17.74
N ASP A 94 16.90 -1.47 -18.07
CA ASP A 94 18.06 -1.29 -17.18
C ASP A 94 18.38 0.20 -16.89
N GLU A 95 17.91 1.13 -17.73
CA GLU A 95 18.05 2.57 -17.47
C GLU A 95 17.13 3.04 -16.35
N VAL A 96 15.97 2.43 -16.21
CA VAL A 96 14.94 2.79 -15.20
C VAL A 96 15.37 2.28 -13.83
N LYS A 97 15.44 3.18 -12.83
CA LYS A 97 15.81 2.85 -11.45
C LYS A 97 14.59 2.79 -10.51
N ALA A 98 13.52 3.49 -10.82
CA ALA A 98 12.25 3.42 -10.09
C ALA A 98 11.07 3.60 -11.04
N ILE A 99 9.91 3.13 -10.59
CA ILE A 99 8.63 3.27 -11.28
C ILE A 99 7.69 4.03 -10.35
N VAL A 100 7.12 5.13 -10.84
CA VAL A 100 6.15 5.94 -10.13
C VAL A 100 4.81 5.84 -10.86
N CYS A 101 3.77 5.41 -10.15
CA CYS A 101 2.43 5.35 -10.70
C CYS A 101 1.83 6.76 -10.76
N VAL A 102 1.25 7.14 -11.90
CA VAL A 102 0.72 8.49 -12.12
C VAL A 102 -0.45 8.77 -11.20
N ARG A 103 -1.37 7.79 -11.08
CA ARG A 103 -2.51 7.86 -10.17
C ARG A 103 -3.00 6.46 -9.78
N GLY A 104 -3.82 6.43 -8.74
CA GLY A 104 -4.67 5.30 -8.41
C GLY A 104 -6.01 5.33 -9.16
N GLY A 105 -7.08 4.95 -8.48
CA GLY A 105 -8.43 4.88 -9.02
C GLY A 105 -8.95 3.45 -8.99
N SER A 106 -8.98 2.76 -10.14
CA SER A 106 -9.47 1.38 -10.23
C SER A 106 -8.80 0.63 -11.38
N GLY A 107 -8.66 -0.68 -11.23
CA GLY A 107 -8.27 -1.58 -12.32
C GLY A 107 -6.85 -2.13 -12.28
N ALA A 108 -6.02 -1.75 -11.30
CA ALA A 108 -4.67 -2.30 -11.15
C ALA A 108 -4.69 -3.82 -10.85
N ALA A 109 -5.67 -4.30 -10.08
CA ALA A 109 -5.81 -5.72 -9.79
C ALA A 109 -6.02 -6.60 -11.03
N ARG A 110 -6.59 -6.05 -12.11
CA ARG A 110 -6.79 -6.77 -13.39
C ARG A 110 -5.48 -7.15 -14.07
N LEU A 111 -4.39 -6.42 -13.77
CA LEU A 111 -3.07 -6.61 -14.38
C LEU A 111 -2.28 -7.76 -13.74
N LEU A 112 -2.63 -8.16 -12.53
CA LEU A 112 -1.83 -9.08 -11.72
C LEU A 112 -1.47 -10.39 -12.43
N PRO A 113 -2.37 -11.06 -13.17
CA PRO A 113 -2.03 -12.27 -13.91
C PRO A 113 -1.11 -12.02 -15.12
N MET A 114 -0.96 -10.76 -15.57
CA MET A 114 -0.19 -10.37 -16.75
C MET A 114 1.21 -9.86 -16.44
N LEU A 115 1.54 -9.71 -15.12
CA LEU A 115 2.85 -9.22 -14.70
C LEU A 115 3.91 -10.33 -14.79
N ASP A 116 5.09 -9.95 -15.27
CA ASP A 116 6.26 -10.83 -15.30
C ASP A 116 7.02 -10.77 -13.96
N TYR A 117 6.54 -11.52 -12.97
CA TYR A 117 7.15 -11.58 -11.64
C TYR A 117 8.59 -12.11 -11.66
N LYS A 118 8.98 -12.87 -12.70
CA LYS A 118 10.38 -13.31 -12.88
C LYS A 118 11.28 -12.13 -13.26
N ALA A 119 10.84 -11.32 -14.21
CA ALA A 119 11.56 -10.10 -14.59
C ALA A 119 11.63 -9.09 -13.44
N ILE A 120 10.53 -8.90 -12.70
CA ILE A 120 10.48 -8.03 -11.51
C ILE A 120 11.50 -8.49 -10.47
N ARG A 121 11.59 -9.80 -10.23
CA ARG A 121 12.56 -10.36 -9.28
C ARG A 121 14.00 -10.25 -9.77
N ALA A 122 14.25 -10.37 -11.07
CA ALA A 122 15.57 -10.25 -11.67
C ALA A 122 16.06 -8.79 -11.68
N ASN A 123 15.14 -7.83 -11.88
CA ASN A 123 15.41 -6.39 -11.95
C ASN A 123 14.60 -5.62 -10.90
N PRO A 124 14.92 -5.79 -9.60
CA PRO A 124 14.17 -5.15 -8.54
C PRO A 124 14.29 -3.63 -8.63
N LYS A 125 13.16 -2.93 -8.67
CA LYS A 125 13.06 -1.46 -8.70
C LYS A 125 12.09 -0.97 -7.66
N ALA A 126 12.28 0.24 -7.15
CA ALA A 126 11.29 0.88 -6.31
C ALA A 126 10.01 1.13 -7.12
N LEU A 127 8.87 0.68 -6.61
CA LEU A 127 7.54 1.02 -7.13
C LEU A 127 6.86 1.92 -6.12
N LEU A 128 6.45 3.11 -6.54
CA LEU A 128 5.80 4.12 -5.68
C LEU A 128 4.38 4.42 -6.16
N GLY A 129 3.45 4.47 -5.23
CA GLY A 129 2.05 4.84 -5.44
C GLY A 129 1.19 4.41 -4.26
N TYR A 130 -0.10 4.74 -4.26
CA TYR A 130 -1.05 4.38 -3.21
C TYR A 130 -2.45 4.16 -3.78
N SER A 131 -3.45 3.97 -2.93
CA SER A 131 -4.84 3.70 -3.35
C SER A 131 -4.92 2.38 -4.11
N ASP A 132 -5.48 2.34 -5.32
CA ASP A 132 -5.59 1.14 -6.16
C ASP A 132 -4.22 0.46 -6.45
N ILE A 133 -3.11 1.20 -6.32
CA ILE A 133 -1.75 0.64 -6.45
C ILE A 133 -1.45 -0.38 -5.33
N THR A 134 -2.21 -0.40 -4.26
CA THR A 134 -2.16 -1.44 -3.22
C THR A 134 -2.21 -2.84 -3.82
N ALA A 135 -3.00 -3.06 -4.89
CA ALA A 135 -3.05 -4.35 -5.58
C ALA A 135 -1.68 -4.78 -6.13
N LEU A 136 -0.94 -3.83 -6.72
CA LEU A 136 0.42 -4.08 -7.23
C LEU A 136 1.41 -4.31 -6.09
N HIS A 137 1.35 -3.51 -5.01
CA HIS A 137 2.21 -3.68 -3.85
C HIS A 137 2.05 -5.07 -3.23
N CYS A 138 0.82 -5.48 -2.97
CA CYS A 138 0.50 -6.78 -2.38
C CYS A 138 0.97 -7.93 -3.28
N ALA A 139 0.62 -7.89 -4.57
CA ALA A 139 0.97 -8.95 -5.51
C ALA A 139 2.48 -9.06 -5.74
N ILE A 140 3.16 -7.95 -5.97
CA ILE A 140 4.61 -7.94 -6.21
C ILE A 140 5.33 -8.44 -4.96
N HIS A 141 4.94 -7.97 -3.77
CA HIS A 141 5.52 -8.45 -2.51
C HIS A 141 5.26 -9.96 -2.32
N ALA A 142 4.01 -10.42 -2.46
CA ALA A 142 3.65 -11.83 -2.31
C ALA A 142 4.37 -12.73 -3.30
N GLN A 143 4.56 -12.31 -4.56
CA GLN A 143 5.16 -13.11 -5.61
C GLN A 143 6.69 -13.04 -5.67
N THR A 144 7.30 -11.95 -5.20
CA THR A 144 8.74 -11.71 -5.37
C THR A 144 9.49 -11.44 -4.07
N GLY A 145 8.81 -11.00 -3.01
CA GLY A 145 9.42 -10.46 -1.79
C GLY A 145 9.96 -9.04 -1.95
N LEU A 146 9.72 -8.37 -3.09
CA LEU A 146 10.20 -7.01 -3.33
C LEU A 146 9.52 -6.01 -2.39
N VAL A 147 10.33 -5.17 -1.75
CA VAL A 147 9.86 -4.00 -1.00
C VAL A 147 9.41 -2.93 -1.99
N THR A 148 8.18 -2.47 -1.84
CA THR A 148 7.55 -1.41 -2.62
C THR A 148 7.07 -0.29 -1.71
N PHE A 149 6.59 0.84 -2.24
CA PHE A 149 6.38 2.04 -1.43
C PHE A 149 4.96 2.59 -1.61
N HIS A 150 4.16 2.45 -0.56
CA HIS A 150 2.84 3.09 -0.47
C HIS A 150 3.02 4.56 -0.12
N GLY A 151 2.71 5.47 -1.03
CA GLY A 151 2.96 6.91 -0.86
C GLY A 151 2.56 7.72 -2.08
N PRO A 152 2.95 8.99 -2.17
CA PRO A 152 2.49 9.90 -3.21
C PRO A 152 2.63 9.35 -4.63
N ILE A 153 1.58 9.56 -5.43
CA ILE A 153 1.54 9.25 -6.86
C ILE A 153 2.14 10.40 -7.68
N GLY A 154 2.51 10.13 -8.93
CA GLY A 154 3.14 11.12 -9.80
C GLY A 154 2.34 12.42 -9.94
N ALA A 155 1.03 12.32 -10.18
CA ALA A 155 0.11 13.45 -10.29
C ALA A 155 -0.43 13.95 -8.93
N GLY A 156 0.10 13.45 -7.81
CA GLY A 156 -0.33 13.81 -6.46
C GLY A 156 0.30 15.09 -5.92
N SER A 157 0.11 15.32 -4.63
CA SER A 157 0.68 16.49 -3.95
C SER A 157 2.15 16.25 -3.58
N TRP A 158 3.05 16.95 -4.22
CA TRP A 158 4.49 17.00 -3.90
C TRP A 158 4.80 18.24 -3.05
N ASN A 159 4.08 18.41 -1.93
CA ASN A 159 4.34 19.45 -0.95
C ASN A 159 5.67 19.22 -0.20
N ARG A 160 6.06 20.19 0.63
CA ARG A 160 7.33 20.12 1.39
C ARG A 160 7.46 18.85 2.21
N PHE A 161 6.41 18.43 2.93
CA PHE A 161 6.42 17.24 3.77
C PHE A 161 6.72 15.97 2.95
N ASN A 162 5.99 15.77 1.84
CA ASN A 162 6.14 14.60 0.98
C ASN A 162 7.51 14.58 0.29
N VAL A 163 8.00 15.74 -0.15
CA VAL A 163 9.35 15.89 -0.78
C VAL A 163 10.45 15.60 0.23
N ASP A 164 10.37 16.16 1.45
CA ASP A 164 11.38 15.93 2.48
C ASP A 164 11.44 14.45 2.88
N GLN A 165 10.28 13.82 3.05
CA GLN A 165 10.23 12.39 3.36
C GLN A 165 10.76 11.54 2.21
N PHE A 166 10.40 11.86 0.96
CA PHE A 166 10.94 11.18 -0.21
C PHE A 166 12.47 11.27 -0.23
N LYS A 167 13.03 12.47 -0.09
CA LYS A 167 14.49 12.68 -0.11
C LYS A 167 15.20 11.92 0.99
N ARG A 168 14.68 11.95 2.20
CA ARG A 168 15.26 11.23 3.36
C ARG A 168 15.27 9.72 3.12
N LEU A 169 14.16 9.18 2.62
CA LEU A 169 14.01 7.74 2.42
C LEU A 169 14.77 7.24 1.18
N PHE A 170 14.57 7.87 0.01
CA PHE A 170 15.07 7.37 -1.28
C PHE A 170 16.52 7.79 -1.57
N PHE A 171 16.92 9.01 -1.19
CA PHE A 171 18.28 9.49 -1.38
C PHE A 171 19.12 9.30 -0.12
N GLY A 172 18.57 9.68 1.04
CA GLY A 172 19.25 9.60 2.33
C GLY A 172 19.36 8.19 2.89
N ARG A 173 18.51 7.25 2.44
CA ARG A 173 18.44 5.86 2.94
C ARG A 173 18.23 5.79 4.46
N GLU A 174 17.53 6.79 5.00
CA GLU A 174 17.32 6.91 6.44
C GLU A 174 16.36 5.83 6.96
N LEU A 175 16.62 5.37 8.17
CA LEU A 175 15.68 4.58 8.93
C LEU A 175 14.62 5.52 9.51
N ILE A 176 13.56 5.75 8.72
CA ILE A 176 12.52 6.73 9.06
C ILE A 176 11.78 6.31 10.33
N ALA A 177 11.62 7.27 11.24
CA ALA A 177 10.64 7.22 12.32
C ALA A 177 9.40 8.01 11.91
N TYR A 178 8.29 7.30 11.81
CA TYR A 178 7.00 7.84 11.39
C TYR A 178 6.25 8.33 12.61
N LYS A 179 6.14 9.64 12.73
CA LYS A 179 5.40 10.35 13.77
C LYS A 179 4.62 11.47 13.10
N ASN A 180 3.34 11.56 13.41
CA ASN A 180 2.49 12.60 12.86
C ASN A 180 3.01 14.01 13.19
N SER A 181 2.91 14.92 12.22
CA SER A 181 3.08 16.35 12.44
C SER A 181 1.78 16.90 13.03
N VAL A 182 1.82 17.18 14.32
CA VAL A 182 0.65 17.68 15.07
C VAL A 182 0.85 19.15 15.37
N GLU A 183 0.05 20.00 14.73
CA GLU A 183 0.08 21.45 14.91
C GLU A 183 -1.27 21.92 15.45
N ALA A 184 -1.23 22.83 16.41
CA ALA A 184 -2.45 23.42 16.97
C ALA A 184 -3.13 24.40 15.99
N GLY A 185 -2.35 25.05 15.11
CA GLY A 185 -2.85 26.15 14.29
C GLY A 185 -3.43 27.25 15.18
N ASP A 186 -4.64 27.70 14.87
CA ASP A 186 -5.39 28.70 15.67
C ASP A 186 -6.24 28.06 16.78
N GLU A 187 -6.20 26.75 16.93
CA GLU A 187 -6.99 26.00 17.91
C GLU A 187 -6.28 25.94 19.27
N LEU A 188 -7.04 25.94 20.36
CA LEU A 188 -6.50 25.78 21.72
C LEU A 188 -5.78 24.43 21.87
N VAL A 189 -6.28 23.39 21.20
CA VAL A 189 -5.69 22.05 21.17
C VAL A 189 -5.63 21.54 19.72
N PRO A 190 -4.57 20.83 19.34
CA PRO A 190 -4.49 20.24 18.01
C PRO A 190 -5.67 19.32 17.73
N ARG A 191 -6.28 19.41 16.55
CA ARG A 191 -7.36 18.51 16.11
C ARG A 191 -6.91 17.58 14.99
N LYS A 192 -6.05 18.09 14.09
CA LYS A 192 -5.56 17.34 12.93
C LYS A 192 -4.40 16.44 13.30
N ASN A 193 -4.25 15.38 12.54
CA ASN A 193 -3.13 14.45 12.61
C ASN A 193 -2.93 13.83 14.01
N ARG A 194 -4.02 13.60 14.75
CA ARG A 194 -3.95 12.97 16.06
C ARG A 194 -4.01 11.46 15.92
N THR A 195 -3.11 10.76 16.62
CA THR A 195 -3.21 9.31 16.77
C THR A 195 -4.06 8.96 17.99
N LEU A 196 -4.80 7.87 17.89
CA LEU A 196 -5.62 7.31 18.98
C LEU A 196 -5.27 5.85 19.19
N THR A 197 -4.86 5.50 20.41
CA THR A 197 -4.54 4.13 20.78
C THR A 197 -5.82 3.30 20.87
N ILE A 198 -5.87 2.18 20.16
CA ILE A 198 -6.91 1.16 20.26
C ILE A 198 -6.52 0.17 21.37
N ARG A 199 -5.27 -0.27 21.34
CA ARG A 199 -4.65 -1.11 22.37
C ARG A 199 -3.16 -0.80 22.47
N GLY A 200 -2.69 -0.51 23.66
CA GLY A 200 -1.29 -0.18 23.93
C GLY A 200 -0.32 -1.34 23.70
N GLY A 201 0.97 -1.01 23.66
CA GLY A 201 2.07 -1.94 23.51
C GLY A 201 2.90 -1.71 22.25
N LYS A 202 3.89 -2.59 22.05
CA LYS A 202 4.83 -2.54 20.92
C LYS A 202 4.80 -3.83 20.14
N ALA A 203 4.96 -3.73 18.83
CA ALA A 203 5.06 -4.88 17.96
C ALA A 203 6.17 -4.68 16.92
N ARG A 204 6.75 -5.80 16.46
CA ARG A 204 7.73 -5.83 15.37
C ARG A 204 7.24 -6.75 14.27
N GLY A 205 7.43 -6.34 13.04
CA GLY A 205 7.04 -7.12 11.86
C GLY A 205 7.30 -6.37 10.57
N GLU A 206 7.22 -7.05 9.45
CA GLU A 206 7.19 -6.38 8.16
C GLU A 206 5.86 -5.64 8.01
N LEU A 207 5.92 -4.44 7.43
CA LEU A 207 4.74 -3.64 7.12
C LEU A 207 4.05 -4.21 5.88
N ILE A 208 2.80 -4.58 6.00
CA ILE A 208 1.97 -4.99 4.87
C ILE A 208 0.63 -4.25 4.89
N GLY A 209 0.02 -4.06 3.74
CA GLY A 209 -1.28 -3.41 3.65
C GLY A 209 -1.36 -2.34 2.58
N GLY A 210 -2.11 -1.28 2.87
CA GLY A 210 -2.44 -0.16 2.01
C GLY A 210 -3.94 0.18 2.08
N ASN A 211 -4.57 0.42 0.93
CA ASN A 211 -6.00 0.69 0.85
C ASN A 211 -6.79 -0.59 1.18
N LEU A 212 -7.70 -0.50 2.15
CA LEU A 212 -8.44 -1.64 2.69
C LEU A 212 -9.36 -2.28 1.65
N SER A 213 -10.12 -1.48 0.90
CA SER A 213 -11.06 -1.99 -0.10
C SER A 213 -10.34 -2.72 -1.23
N VAL A 214 -9.18 -2.20 -1.64
CA VAL A 214 -8.33 -2.83 -2.66
C VAL A 214 -7.69 -4.11 -2.14
N LEU A 215 -7.16 -4.09 -0.91
CA LEU A 215 -6.57 -5.28 -0.27
C LEU A 215 -7.58 -6.42 -0.18
N VAL A 216 -8.79 -6.14 0.32
CA VAL A 216 -9.87 -7.14 0.45
C VAL A 216 -10.31 -7.65 -0.91
N GLY A 217 -10.24 -6.82 -1.96
CA GLY A 217 -10.49 -7.24 -3.35
C GLY A 217 -9.56 -8.36 -3.84
N LEU A 218 -8.44 -8.61 -3.17
CA LEU A 218 -7.52 -9.71 -3.47
C LEU A 218 -7.82 -11.01 -2.70
N ALA A 219 -8.86 -11.02 -1.84
CA ALA A 219 -9.19 -12.16 -0.99
C ALA A 219 -9.37 -13.45 -1.81
N GLY A 220 -8.74 -14.53 -1.35
CA GLY A 220 -8.78 -15.83 -2.03
C GLY A 220 -7.91 -15.96 -3.27
N SER A 221 -7.19 -14.89 -3.68
CA SER A 221 -6.25 -14.93 -4.80
C SER A 221 -4.82 -15.26 -4.34
N PRO A 222 -3.95 -15.76 -5.26
CA PRO A 222 -2.53 -15.99 -4.95
C PRO A 222 -1.72 -14.69 -4.78
N TYR A 223 -2.35 -13.53 -4.93
CA TYR A 223 -1.75 -12.22 -4.83
C TYR A 223 -1.92 -11.58 -3.46
N MET A 224 -2.72 -12.21 -2.59
CA MET A 224 -2.88 -11.79 -1.20
C MET A 224 -1.57 -11.98 -0.45
N PRO A 225 -1.07 -10.98 0.32
CA PRO A 225 0.14 -11.13 1.11
C PRO A 225 -0.08 -12.12 2.28
N ASP A 226 1.03 -12.67 2.78
CA ASP A 226 1.03 -13.38 4.05
C ASP A 226 0.93 -12.39 5.22
N PHE A 227 0.13 -12.72 6.24
CA PHE A 227 -0.12 -11.87 7.41
C PHE A 227 0.63 -12.32 8.66
N ASP A 228 1.27 -13.49 8.64
CA ASP A 228 1.87 -14.10 9.83
C ASP A 228 3.00 -13.23 10.39
N GLY A 229 2.83 -12.77 11.64
CA GLY A 229 3.78 -11.91 12.33
C GLY A 229 3.99 -10.51 11.72
N LYS A 230 3.09 -10.05 10.84
CA LYS A 230 3.23 -8.75 10.16
C LYS A 230 2.55 -7.62 10.94
N ILE A 231 2.96 -6.39 10.64
CA ILE A 231 2.23 -5.18 11.04
C ILE A 231 1.33 -4.80 9.86
N LEU A 232 0.02 -4.95 10.05
CA LEU A 232 -0.97 -4.57 9.06
C LEU A 232 -1.25 -3.06 9.15
N PHE A 233 -0.95 -2.31 8.10
CA PHE A 233 -1.37 -0.93 7.99
C PHE A 233 -2.47 -0.79 6.95
N LEU A 234 -3.52 -0.03 7.27
CA LEU A 234 -4.68 0.16 6.39
C LEU A 234 -5.07 1.64 6.35
N GLU A 235 -5.67 2.05 5.26
CA GLU A 235 -6.32 3.33 5.05
C GLU A 235 -7.49 3.13 4.09
N ASP A 236 -8.43 4.08 4.01
CA ASP A 236 -9.44 4.06 2.95
C ASP A 236 -9.97 5.48 2.67
N VAL A 237 -10.82 5.61 1.66
CA VAL A 237 -11.46 6.86 1.28
C VAL A 237 -12.90 6.62 0.80
N SER A 238 -13.81 7.49 1.23
CA SER A 238 -15.22 7.51 0.81
C SER A 238 -15.95 6.19 1.02
N GLU A 239 -15.56 5.43 2.03
CA GLU A 239 -16.23 4.19 2.42
C GLU A 239 -17.17 4.42 3.61
N ALA A 240 -18.43 4.00 3.45
CA ALA A 240 -19.35 4.02 4.58
C ALA A 240 -18.89 3.05 5.69
N PRO A 241 -19.07 3.37 6.99
CA PRO A 241 -18.61 2.53 8.09
C PRO A 241 -19.02 1.06 7.99
N TYR A 242 -20.23 0.75 7.54
CA TYR A 242 -20.67 -0.64 7.35
C TYR A 242 -19.83 -1.40 6.31
N ARG A 243 -19.22 -0.71 5.35
CA ARG A 243 -18.31 -1.33 4.38
C ARG A 243 -16.96 -1.62 5.02
N ILE A 244 -16.44 -0.70 5.84
CA ILE A 244 -15.22 -0.92 6.64
C ILE A 244 -15.43 -2.13 7.56
N ASP A 245 -16.55 -2.20 8.28
CA ASP A 245 -16.94 -3.35 9.11
C ASP A 245 -16.94 -4.66 8.30
N ARG A 246 -17.60 -4.67 7.13
CA ARG A 246 -17.65 -5.84 6.25
C ARG A 246 -16.26 -6.27 5.76
N MET A 247 -15.41 -5.32 5.40
CA MET A 247 -14.06 -5.61 4.93
C MET A 247 -13.18 -6.19 6.04
N LEU A 248 -13.24 -5.65 7.27
CA LEU A 248 -12.57 -6.23 8.43
C LEU A 248 -13.14 -7.60 8.80
N THR A 249 -14.46 -7.79 8.68
CA THR A 249 -15.10 -9.11 8.82
C THR A 249 -14.52 -10.11 7.80
N THR A 250 -14.32 -9.70 6.54
CA THR A 250 -13.71 -10.56 5.53
C THR A 250 -12.28 -10.97 5.93
N LEU A 251 -11.45 -10.03 6.37
CA LEU A 251 -10.11 -10.33 6.84
C LEU A 251 -10.11 -11.26 8.07
N LYS A 252 -11.08 -11.10 8.98
CA LYS A 252 -11.27 -11.98 10.13
C LYS A 252 -11.65 -13.39 9.70
N LEU A 253 -12.65 -13.54 8.82
CA LEU A 253 -13.09 -14.85 8.31
C LEU A 253 -12.00 -15.60 7.54
N MET A 254 -11.07 -14.88 6.91
CA MET A 254 -9.88 -15.45 6.28
C MET A 254 -8.82 -15.90 7.29
N GLY A 255 -8.97 -15.57 8.58
CA GLY A 255 -7.94 -15.77 9.59
C GLY A 255 -6.72 -14.86 9.42
N ALA A 256 -6.85 -13.77 8.65
CA ALA A 256 -5.77 -12.82 8.43
C ALA A 256 -5.50 -11.98 9.69
N LEU A 257 -6.56 -11.50 10.36
CA LEU A 257 -6.43 -10.70 11.57
C LEU A 257 -5.83 -11.46 12.74
N ASP A 258 -6.06 -12.77 12.82
CA ASP A 258 -5.51 -13.61 13.90
C ASP A 258 -4.00 -13.85 13.79
N LYS A 259 -3.41 -13.51 12.65
CA LYS A 259 -1.98 -13.73 12.35
C LYS A 259 -1.11 -12.50 12.52
N ILE A 260 -1.69 -11.30 12.49
CA ILE A 260 -0.91 -10.08 12.54
C ILE A 260 -0.31 -9.84 13.93
N ALA A 261 0.89 -9.24 13.97
CA ALA A 261 1.57 -8.87 15.21
C ALA A 261 1.17 -7.48 15.72
N GLY A 262 0.70 -6.61 14.84
CA GLY A 262 0.29 -5.24 15.16
C GLY A 262 -0.59 -4.63 14.09
N PHE A 263 -1.31 -3.58 14.45
CA PHE A 263 -2.26 -2.92 13.57
C PHE A 263 -2.11 -1.40 13.60
N VAL A 264 -2.02 -0.78 12.42
CA VAL A 264 -1.99 0.66 12.22
C VAL A 264 -3.10 1.04 11.24
N PHE A 265 -4.03 1.87 11.67
CA PHE A 265 -4.99 2.45 10.74
C PHE A 265 -4.60 3.91 10.45
N GLY A 266 -4.49 4.25 9.17
CA GLY A 266 -4.27 5.62 8.72
C GLY A 266 -5.53 6.46 8.82
N GLU A 267 -5.73 7.29 7.83
CA GLU A 267 -6.95 8.07 7.70
C GLU A 267 -8.02 7.30 6.89
N CYS A 268 -9.28 7.52 7.24
CA CYS A 268 -10.43 7.15 6.44
C CYS A 268 -11.09 8.45 5.96
N THR A 269 -10.53 8.99 4.90
CA THR A 269 -10.97 10.29 4.38
C THR A 269 -12.39 10.17 3.84
N ASP A 270 -13.29 11.09 4.22
CA ASP A 270 -14.70 11.08 3.80
C ASP A 270 -15.44 9.76 4.11
N CYS A 271 -15.10 9.11 5.22
CA CYS A 271 -15.75 7.88 5.69
C CYS A 271 -16.82 8.18 6.74
N ASP A 272 -17.67 9.11 6.46
CA ASP A 272 -18.75 9.52 7.38
C ASP A 272 -19.83 8.45 7.50
N PRO A 273 -20.47 8.34 8.67
CA PRO A 273 -21.56 7.39 8.90
C PRO A 273 -22.77 7.63 8.01
N GLY A 274 -22.81 8.75 7.27
CA GLY A 274 -23.93 9.18 6.46
C GLY A 274 -25.10 9.69 7.31
N GLU A 275 -26.19 10.09 6.64
CA GLU A 275 -27.44 10.47 7.27
C GLU A 275 -28.23 9.21 7.60
N GLY A 276 -28.01 8.63 8.76
CA GLY A 276 -28.76 7.42 9.13
C GLY A 276 -28.65 7.09 10.61
N TYR A 277 -29.80 6.79 11.19
CA TYR A 277 -29.85 6.25 12.54
C TYR A 277 -29.23 4.85 12.56
N GLY A 278 -28.29 4.61 13.48
CA GLY A 278 -27.76 3.27 13.75
C GLY A 278 -26.53 2.85 12.95
N SER A 279 -25.77 3.80 12.37
CA SER A 279 -24.44 3.47 11.84
C SER A 279 -23.44 3.24 12.98
N LEU A 280 -22.56 2.23 12.83
CA LEU A 280 -21.37 2.10 13.68
C LEU A 280 -20.40 3.27 13.41
N THR A 281 -19.70 3.70 14.45
CA THR A 281 -18.55 4.56 14.30
C THR A 281 -17.29 3.73 14.01
N LEU A 282 -16.23 4.33 13.44
CA LEU A 282 -14.95 3.65 13.27
C LEU A 282 -14.38 3.13 14.60
N ASP A 283 -14.58 3.87 15.70
CA ASP A 283 -14.12 3.42 17.02
C ASP A 283 -14.83 2.14 17.46
N GLN A 284 -16.15 2.05 17.26
CA GLN A 284 -16.91 0.82 17.56
C GLN A 284 -16.42 -0.34 16.67
N ILE A 285 -16.20 -0.10 15.39
CA ILE A 285 -15.69 -1.12 14.46
C ILE A 285 -14.32 -1.64 14.90
N PHE A 286 -13.41 -0.76 15.33
CA PHE A 286 -12.10 -1.18 15.84
C PHE A 286 -12.19 -1.86 17.20
N ASP A 287 -13.10 -1.45 18.07
CA ASP A 287 -13.38 -2.14 19.33
C ASP A 287 -13.91 -3.56 19.11
N ASP A 288 -14.68 -3.80 18.05
CA ASP A 288 -15.25 -5.12 17.71
C ASP A 288 -14.25 -6.05 16.99
N HIS A 289 -13.42 -5.51 16.08
CA HIS A 289 -12.56 -6.31 15.23
C HIS A 289 -11.09 -6.36 15.66
N ILE A 290 -10.55 -5.27 16.17
CA ILE A 290 -9.11 -5.11 16.40
C ILE A 290 -8.75 -5.27 17.88
N LYS A 291 -9.46 -4.61 18.78
CA LYS A 291 -9.17 -4.63 20.20
C LYS A 291 -9.18 -6.05 20.81
N PRO A 292 -10.11 -6.96 20.42
CA PRO A 292 -10.14 -8.33 20.94
C PRO A 292 -8.96 -9.19 20.49
N LEU A 293 -8.22 -8.81 19.44
CA LEU A 293 -7.03 -9.54 18.99
C LEU A 293 -5.89 -9.54 20.03
N GLY A 294 -5.93 -8.62 20.98
CA GLY A 294 -4.93 -8.56 22.05
C GLY A 294 -3.56 -8.03 21.61
N ILE A 295 -3.43 -7.51 20.42
CA ILE A 295 -2.19 -6.97 19.83
C ILE A 295 -2.10 -5.45 19.94
N PRO A 296 -0.90 -4.84 19.90
CA PRO A 296 -0.75 -3.40 19.79
C PRO A 296 -1.45 -2.82 18.55
N ALA A 297 -2.24 -1.77 18.76
CA ALA A 297 -3.03 -1.17 17.69
C ALA A 297 -3.29 0.33 17.94
N TYR A 298 -3.21 1.15 16.88
CA TYR A 298 -3.61 2.55 16.93
C TYR A 298 -4.14 3.02 15.58
N ARG A 299 -4.83 4.16 15.55
CA ARG A 299 -5.36 4.81 14.36
C ARG A 299 -4.95 6.27 14.22
N GLY A 300 -5.17 6.86 13.05
CA GLY A 300 -4.88 8.24 12.73
C GLY A 300 -3.44 8.48 12.28
N ALA A 301 -2.70 7.44 11.83
CA ALA A 301 -1.41 7.65 11.19
C ALA A 301 -1.58 8.46 9.89
N MET A 302 -0.59 9.29 9.53
CA MET A 302 -0.63 10.09 8.29
C MET A 302 -0.41 9.20 7.06
N ILE A 303 -1.28 8.20 6.87
CA ILE A 303 -1.29 7.26 5.76
C ILE A 303 -2.65 7.38 5.07
N GLY A 304 -2.67 7.48 3.74
CA GLY A 304 -3.91 7.45 2.95
C GLY A 304 -4.17 8.69 2.11
N HIS A 305 -5.45 8.98 1.85
CA HIS A 305 -5.91 10.03 0.93
C HIS A 305 -5.90 11.42 1.58
N ILE A 306 -4.74 11.82 2.07
CA ILE A 306 -4.47 13.11 2.69
C ILE A 306 -3.33 13.83 1.98
N ARG A 307 -3.29 15.15 2.15
CA ARG A 307 -2.31 15.98 1.44
C ARG A 307 -0.86 15.69 1.85
N GLU A 308 -0.62 15.49 3.13
CA GLU A 308 0.68 15.14 3.72
C GLU A 308 0.60 13.69 4.20
N GLN A 309 1.27 12.78 3.50
CA GLN A 309 1.17 11.36 3.78
C GLN A 309 2.56 10.73 3.96
N PHE A 310 2.62 9.72 4.80
CA PHE A 310 3.82 8.91 4.95
C PHE A 310 4.08 8.06 3.69
N ILE A 311 5.36 7.88 3.38
CA ILE A 311 5.79 6.88 2.40
C ILE A 311 6.12 5.61 3.17
N VAL A 312 5.23 4.63 3.13
CA VAL A 312 5.32 3.39 3.90
C VAL A 312 5.89 2.27 3.03
N PRO A 313 7.05 1.69 3.38
CA PRO A 313 7.60 0.57 2.62
C PRO A 313 6.84 -0.73 2.93
N VAL A 314 6.12 -1.24 1.94
CA VAL A 314 5.45 -2.55 1.98
C VAL A 314 6.51 -3.65 1.93
N GLY A 315 6.58 -4.48 2.97
CA GLY A 315 7.65 -5.45 3.19
C GLY A 315 8.84 -4.91 3.98
N GLY A 316 8.83 -3.63 4.42
CA GLY A 316 9.86 -3.07 5.30
C GLY A 316 9.72 -3.58 6.73
N LEU A 317 10.83 -3.98 7.37
CA LEU A 317 10.82 -4.39 8.78
C LEU A 317 10.70 -3.15 9.68
N ALA A 318 9.69 -3.15 10.56
CA ALA A 318 9.40 -2.03 11.44
C ALA A 318 9.09 -2.46 12.88
N GLU A 319 9.18 -1.50 13.78
CA GLU A 319 8.65 -1.57 15.15
C GLU A 319 7.62 -0.47 15.32
N MET A 320 6.44 -0.82 15.78
CA MET A 320 5.41 0.14 16.18
C MET A 320 5.31 0.29 17.68
N ASP A 321 4.90 1.46 18.13
CA ASP A 321 4.56 1.79 19.51
C ASP A 321 3.15 2.40 19.50
N ALA A 322 2.17 1.60 19.91
CA ALA A 322 0.77 2.01 19.87
C ALA A 322 0.42 3.05 20.95
N ASP A 323 1.16 3.09 22.05
CA ASP A 323 0.97 4.10 23.10
C ASP A 323 1.43 5.47 22.63
N ALA A 324 2.53 5.49 21.86
CA ALA A 324 3.07 6.72 21.27
C ALA A 324 2.41 7.08 19.92
N GLY A 325 1.64 6.17 19.30
CA GLY A 325 1.05 6.35 17.95
C GLY A 325 2.12 6.53 16.87
N THR A 326 3.18 5.73 16.93
CA THR A 326 4.34 5.84 16.03
C THR A 326 4.79 4.47 15.53
N PHE A 327 5.55 4.47 14.43
CA PHE A 327 6.34 3.30 14.01
C PHE A 327 7.67 3.74 13.40
N ARG A 328 8.64 2.86 13.33
CA ARG A 328 9.97 3.15 12.76
C ARG A 328 10.52 1.97 12.00
N LEU A 329 11.30 2.24 10.97
CA LEU A 329 12.06 1.22 10.26
C LEU A 329 13.21 0.71 11.14
N LEU A 330 13.42 -0.60 11.12
CA LEU A 330 14.49 -1.27 11.85
C LEU A 330 15.68 -1.61 10.96
N GLU A 331 15.46 -1.68 9.66
CA GLU A 331 16.46 -2.06 8.67
C GLU A 331 16.31 -1.22 7.40
N PRO A 332 17.38 -1.07 6.61
CA PRO A 332 17.29 -0.42 5.31
C PRO A 332 16.25 -1.09 4.40
N VAL A 333 15.57 -0.28 3.60
CA VAL A 333 14.58 -0.72 2.61
C VAL A 333 15.09 -0.64 1.18
N PHE A 334 16.36 -0.26 1.03
CA PHE A 334 17.13 -0.26 -0.21
C PHE A 334 18.40 -1.09 -0.02
N ARG A 335 18.83 -1.75 -1.09
CA ARG A 335 20.18 -2.35 -1.12
C ARG A 335 21.24 -1.25 -1.28
N SER A 336 22.38 -1.44 -0.64
CA SER A 336 23.58 -0.62 -0.82
C SER A 336 24.14 -0.71 -2.24
#